data_582fceacf3505ac1b6a7549128e62423
#
_entry.id   582fceacf3505ac1b6a7549128e62423
#
_cell.length_a   1.000
_cell.length_b   1.000
_cell.length_c   1.000
_cell.angle_alpha   90.00
_cell.angle_beta   90.00
_cell.angle_gamma   90.00
#
_symmetry.space_group_name_H-M   'P 1'
#
loop_
_entity.id
_entity.type
_entity.pdbx_description
1 polymer ?
#
loop_
_entity_poly.entity_id
_entity_poly.type
_entity_poly.pdbx_seq_one_letter_code
_entity_poly.pdbx_strand_id
1 'polypeptide(L)'
;MKISSWNVNSVRARITNILNYLKTSKPDILLIQEIKTEEKNFPFSDFKNLGYESHIFGQKSYNGVAFLSKINIDKIDLKFFKDKNNQSRIIVGNIKNKSKIITLINIYVPNGNPIGTEK
;
A
#
# COMPACT_ATOMS: atom_id res chain seq x y z
N MET A 1 -10.42 5.94 14.74
CA MET A 1 -9.96 5.30 13.49
C MET A 1 -8.52 4.86 13.66
N LYS A 2 -8.23 3.63 13.28
CA LYS A 2 -6.87 3.07 13.39
C LYS A 2 -6.27 2.94 12.00
N ILE A 3 -5.14 3.61 11.78
CA ILE A 3 -4.40 3.58 10.52
C ILE A 3 -2.98 3.11 10.84
N SER A 4 -2.53 2.08 10.14
CA SER A 4 -1.20 1.50 10.33
C SER A 4 -0.40 1.59 9.04
N SER A 5 0.92 1.60 9.15
CA SER A 5 1.83 1.61 8.01
C SER A 5 2.91 0.54 8.23
N TRP A 6 3.23 -0.21 7.16
CA TRP A 6 4.15 -1.34 7.27
C TRP A 6 4.87 -1.58 5.95
N ASN A 7 6.19 -1.55 5.97
CA ASN A 7 6.97 -2.01 4.82
C ASN A 7 7.05 -3.53 4.90
N VAL A 8 6.33 -4.21 4.02
CA VAL A 8 6.15 -5.66 4.09
C VAL A 8 7.25 -6.45 3.40
N ASN A 9 8.07 -5.81 2.60
CA ASN A 9 9.17 -6.47 1.89
C ASN A 9 8.66 -7.74 1.17
N SER A 10 7.81 -7.56 0.20
CA SER A 10 7.07 -8.56 -0.56
C SER A 10 5.78 -9.00 0.13
N VAL A 11 4.66 -8.56 -0.44
CA VAL A 11 3.33 -8.92 0.07
C VAL A 11 3.11 -10.43 -0.02
N ARG A 12 3.60 -11.06 -1.07
CA ARG A 12 3.41 -12.51 -1.27
C ARG A 12 4.26 -13.33 -0.31
N ALA A 13 5.49 -12.92 -0.04
CA ALA A 13 6.37 -13.61 0.89
C ALA A 13 5.89 -13.47 2.34
N ARG A 14 5.20 -12.38 2.66
CA ARG A 14 4.73 -12.06 4.03
C ARG A 14 3.24 -12.21 4.20
N ILE A 15 2.56 -12.91 3.29
CA ILE A 15 1.09 -12.97 3.31
C ILE A 15 0.54 -13.47 4.64
N THR A 16 1.11 -14.51 5.20
CA THR A 16 0.67 -15.07 6.48
C THR A 16 0.80 -14.05 7.62
N ASN A 17 1.92 -13.34 7.65
CA ASN A 17 2.16 -12.32 8.67
C ASN A 17 1.18 -11.15 8.54
N ILE A 18 0.90 -10.73 7.31
CA ILE A 18 -0.03 -9.63 7.05
C ILE A 18 -1.44 -10.02 7.45
N LEU A 19 -1.89 -11.22 7.05
CA LEU A 19 -3.22 -11.71 7.42
C LEU A 19 -3.38 -11.82 8.93
N ASN A 20 -2.36 -12.32 9.63
CA ASN A 20 -2.40 -12.39 11.10
C ASN A 20 -2.50 -11.02 11.73
N TYR A 21 -1.75 -10.05 11.22
CA TYR A 21 -1.82 -8.67 11.72
C TYR A 21 -3.23 -8.09 11.53
N LEU A 22 -3.82 -8.28 10.36
CA LEU A 22 -5.17 -7.79 10.08
C LEU A 22 -6.21 -8.43 10.98
N LYS A 23 -6.07 -9.72 11.30
CA LYS A 23 -6.99 -10.45 12.18
C LYS A 23 -6.88 -10.00 13.64
N THR A 24 -5.66 -9.71 14.09
CA THR A 24 -5.42 -9.38 15.51
C THR A 24 -5.55 -7.89 15.79
N SER A 25 -4.95 -7.04 14.98
CA SER A 25 -4.97 -5.59 15.18
C SER A 25 -6.21 -4.91 14.63
N LYS A 26 -6.79 -5.47 13.58
CA LYS A 26 -8.02 -4.95 12.93
C LYS A 26 -7.93 -3.46 12.61
N PRO A 27 -6.90 -2.99 11.93
CA PRO A 27 -6.84 -1.58 11.54
C PRO A 27 -7.97 -1.27 10.55
N ASP A 28 -8.41 -0.02 10.54
CA ASP A 28 -9.36 0.42 9.51
C ASP A 28 -8.66 0.50 8.15
N ILE A 29 -7.42 0.96 8.16
CA ILE A 29 -6.60 1.05 6.94
C ILE A 29 -5.18 0.62 7.27
N LEU A 30 -4.60 -0.21 6.42
CA LEU A 30 -3.18 -0.56 6.48
C LEU A 30 -2.52 -0.06 5.19
N LEU A 31 -1.52 0.80 5.35
CA LEU A 31 -0.67 1.26 4.25
C LEU A 31 0.52 0.34 4.19
N ILE A 32 0.74 -0.30 3.04
CA ILE A 32 1.89 -1.19 2.87
C ILE A 32 2.81 -0.68 1.77
N GLN A 33 4.10 -0.89 1.96
CA GLN A 33 5.14 -0.51 1.03
C GLN A 33 5.98 -1.75 0.66
N GLU A 34 6.66 -1.67 -0.46
CA GLU A 34 7.44 -2.76 -1.03
C GLU A 34 6.61 -4.03 -1.24
N ILE A 35 5.46 -3.88 -1.92
CA ILE A 35 4.62 -5.04 -2.24
C ILE A 35 5.30 -6.00 -3.22
N LYS A 36 6.19 -5.51 -4.07
CA LYS A 36 7.03 -6.26 -5.00
C LYS A 36 6.25 -7.19 -5.92
N THR A 37 5.11 -6.73 -6.40
CA THR A 37 4.28 -7.49 -7.33
C THR A 37 3.45 -6.57 -8.21
N GLU A 38 3.11 -7.09 -9.39
CA GLU A 38 2.17 -6.44 -10.29
C GLU A 38 0.73 -6.70 -9.81
N GLU A 39 -0.19 -5.89 -10.32
CA GLU A 39 -1.61 -6.02 -9.96
C GLU A 39 -2.15 -7.42 -10.22
N LYS A 40 -1.82 -8.01 -11.36
CA LYS A 40 -2.32 -9.35 -11.73
C LYS A 40 -1.92 -10.45 -10.75
N ASN A 41 -0.84 -10.26 -9.99
CA ASN A 41 -0.34 -11.26 -9.04
C ASN A 41 -0.58 -10.86 -7.58
N PHE A 42 -1.27 -9.75 -7.35
CA PHE A 42 -1.56 -9.30 -5.99
C PHE A 42 -2.66 -10.19 -5.37
N PRO A 43 -2.53 -10.57 -4.08
CA PRO A 43 -3.48 -11.48 -3.45
C PRO A 43 -4.76 -10.76 -2.97
N PHE A 44 -5.54 -10.21 -3.89
CA PHE A 44 -6.77 -9.48 -3.58
C PHE A 44 -7.76 -10.28 -2.75
N SER A 45 -7.98 -11.55 -3.12
CA SER A 45 -8.99 -12.37 -2.45
C SER A 45 -8.66 -12.65 -0.99
N ASP A 46 -7.39 -12.84 -0.68
CA ASP A 46 -6.96 -13.10 0.70
C ASP A 46 -7.35 -11.94 1.63
N PHE A 47 -7.17 -10.71 1.16
CA PHE A 47 -7.52 -9.53 1.93
C PHE A 47 -9.02 -9.27 1.91
N LYS A 48 -9.67 -9.50 0.78
CA LYS A 48 -11.11 -9.33 0.66
C LYS A 48 -11.87 -10.24 1.61
N ASN A 49 -11.39 -11.47 1.79
CA ASN A 49 -12.00 -12.43 2.71
C ASN A 49 -11.99 -11.93 4.16
N LEU A 50 -11.09 -11.02 4.50
CA LEU A 50 -11.03 -10.39 5.83
C LEU A 50 -11.73 -9.03 5.87
N GLY A 51 -12.40 -8.63 4.78
CA GLY A 51 -13.14 -7.38 4.72
C GLY A 51 -12.31 -6.19 4.24
N TYR A 52 -11.17 -6.43 3.63
CA TYR A 52 -10.29 -5.35 3.14
C TYR A 52 -10.32 -5.25 1.62
N GLU A 53 -10.67 -4.07 1.13
CA GLU A 53 -10.46 -3.72 -0.28
C GLU A 53 -9.01 -3.29 -0.47
N SER A 54 -8.42 -3.70 -1.58
CA SER A 54 -7.03 -3.38 -1.91
C SER A 54 -6.98 -2.37 -3.04
N HIS A 55 -6.22 -1.29 -2.85
CA HIS A 55 -5.92 -0.30 -3.88
C HIS A 55 -4.41 -0.29 -4.05
N ILE A 56 -3.93 -0.67 -5.22
CA ILE A 56 -2.50 -0.89 -5.39
C ILE A 56 -1.91 -0.06 -6.53
N PHE A 57 -0.63 0.23 -6.37
CA PHE A 57 0.22 0.73 -7.43
C PHE A 57 1.47 -0.13 -7.42
N GLY A 58 1.50 -1.13 -8.29
CA GLY A 58 2.54 -2.16 -8.28
C GLY A 58 3.41 -2.15 -9.51
N GLN A 59 4.51 -2.82 -9.40
CA GLN A 59 5.39 -3.13 -10.51
C GLN A 59 6.10 -4.46 -10.22
N LYS A 60 6.62 -5.07 -11.28
CA LYS A 60 7.25 -6.38 -11.15
C LYS A 60 8.51 -6.29 -10.29
N SER A 61 8.65 -7.19 -9.33
CA SER A 61 9.85 -7.46 -8.53
C SER A 61 10.29 -6.38 -7.53
N TYR A 62 9.97 -5.11 -7.75
CA TYR A 62 10.44 -4.00 -6.89
C TYR A 62 9.31 -3.08 -6.50
N ASN A 63 9.58 -2.28 -5.46
CA ASN A 63 8.72 -1.17 -5.06
C ASN A 63 7.26 -1.60 -4.87
N GLY A 64 6.35 -0.70 -5.13
CA GLY A 64 4.92 -0.95 -5.01
C GLY A 64 4.37 -0.54 -3.67
N VAL A 65 3.23 0.12 -3.70
CA VAL A 65 2.54 0.60 -2.51
C VAL A 65 1.06 0.23 -2.63
N ALA A 66 0.41 0.07 -1.48
CA ALA A 66 -1.01 -0.27 -1.48
C ALA A 66 -1.71 0.22 -0.22
N PHE A 67 -3.01 0.44 -0.35
CA PHE A 67 -3.92 0.56 0.78
C PHE A 67 -4.71 -0.73 0.92
N LEU A 68 -4.79 -1.26 2.13
CA LEU A 68 -5.75 -2.30 2.49
C LEU A 68 -6.74 -1.64 3.42
N SER A 69 -8.02 -1.57 3.03
CA SER A 69 -8.97 -0.73 3.76
C SER A 69 -10.32 -1.40 3.94
N LYS A 70 -10.86 -1.28 5.16
CA LYS A 70 -12.24 -1.65 5.47
C LYS A 70 -13.22 -0.55 5.10
N ILE A 71 -12.74 0.66 4.92
CA ILE A 71 -13.59 1.82 4.61
C ILE A 71 -13.33 2.28 3.19
N ASN A 72 -14.28 3.03 2.64
CA ASN A 72 -14.15 3.52 1.27
C ASN A 72 -13.02 4.53 1.15
N ILE A 73 -12.22 4.38 0.10
CA ILE A 73 -11.18 5.35 -0.25
C ILE A 73 -11.53 5.91 -1.63
N ASP A 74 -11.71 7.24 -1.69
CA ASP A 74 -12.06 7.94 -2.91
C ASP A 74 -10.84 8.58 -3.55
N LYS A 75 -10.97 8.90 -4.81
CA LYS A 75 -9.99 9.69 -5.57
C LYS A 75 -8.58 9.11 -5.48
N ILE A 76 -8.49 7.80 -5.74
CA ILE A 76 -7.21 7.12 -5.81
C ILE A 76 -6.38 7.76 -6.93
N ASP A 77 -5.17 8.19 -6.60
CA ASP A 77 -4.27 8.84 -7.54
C ASP A 77 -2.91 8.12 -7.54
N LEU A 78 -2.55 7.57 -8.67
CA LEU A 78 -1.26 6.89 -8.88
C LEU A 78 -0.25 7.82 -9.56
N LYS A 79 -0.68 9.02 -9.93
CA LYS A 79 0.14 9.98 -10.68
C LYS A 79 0.44 11.25 -9.89
N PHE A 80 0.19 11.21 -8.59
CA PHE A 80 0.40 12.35 -7.71
C PHE A 80 1.84 12.85 -7.78
N PHE A 81 2.78 11.92 -7.85
CA PHE A 81 4.20 12.22 -7.99
C PHE A 81 4.74 11.49 -9.22
N LYS A 82 5.35 12.24 -10.11
CA LYS A 82 5.94 11.66 -11.32
C LYS A 82 7.39 11.28 -11.03
N ASP A 83 7.63 10.00 -10.87
CA ASP A 83 8.97 9.46 -10.72
C ASP A 83 9.61 9.36 -12.11
N LYS A 84 10.77 9.96 -12.30
CA LYS A 84 11.48 9.93 -13.59
C LYS A 84 11.86 8.52 -14.03
N ASN A 85 11.90 7.56 -13.12
CA ASN A 85 12.18 6.16 -13.40
C ASN A 85 10.91 5.31 -13.46
N ASN A 86 9.74 5.92 -13.42
CA ASN A 86 8.42 5.27 -13.44
C ASN A 86 8.27 4.19 -12.36
N GLN A 87 8.83 4.42 -11.20
CA GLN A 87 8.74 3.47 -10.09
C GLN A 87 7.48 3.71 -9.26
N SER A 88 6.86 2.62 -8.83
CA SER A 88 5.60 2.62 -8.08
C SER A 88 5.86 2.88 -6.61
N ARG A 89 5.99 4.15 -6.22
CA ARG A 89 6.38 4.54 -4.87
C ARG A 89 5.34 5.32 -4.09
N ILE A 90 4.34 5.89 -4.76
CA ILE A 90 3.37 6.76 -4.10
C ILE A 90 1.96 6.44 -4.59
N ILE A 91 1.04 6.26 -3.67
CA ILE A 91 -0.39 6.18 -3.93
C ILE A 91 -1.12 7.10 -2.97
N VAL A 92 -2.08 7.85 -3.49
CA VAL A 92 -2.84 8.84 -2.72
C VAL A 92 -4.32 8.48 -2.78
N GLY A 93 -5.02 8.70 -1.69
CA GLY A 93 -6.47 8.51 -1.66
C GLY A 93 -7.10 9.34 -0.55
N ASN A 94 -8.41 9.56 -0.66
CA ASN A 94 -9.16 10.33 0.32
C ASN A 94 -10.12 9.44 1.09
N ILE A 95 -10.24 9.68 2.38
CA ILE A 95 -11.24 9.04 3.23
C ILE A 95 -12.09 10.10 3.88
N LYS A 96 -13.30 9.71 4.27
CA LYS A 96 -14.18 10.56 5.08
C LYS A 96 -14.17 10.05 6.51
N ASN A 97 -13.96 10.98 7.45
CA ASN A 97 -14.08 10.69 8.86
C ASN A 97 -15.01 11.73 9.47
N LYS A 98 -16.28 11.35 9.69
CA LYS A 98 -17.36 12.27 10.07
C LYS A 98 -17.55 13.30 8.95
N SER A 99 -17.45 14.60 9.22
CA SER A 99 -17.60 15.65 8.23
C SER A 99 -16.29 16.07 7.57
N LYS A 100 -15.18 15.40 7.91
CA LYS A 100 -13.85 15.78 7.43
C LYS A 100 -13.39 14.83 6.33
N ILE A 101 -12.65 15.39 5.38
CA ILE A 101 -11.96 14.62 4.34
C ILE A 101 -10.48 14.58 4.73
N ILE A 102 -9.94 13.37 4.78
CA ILE A 102 -8.52 13.16 5.10
C ILE A 102 -7.86 12.59 3.86
N THR A 103 -6.78 13.23 3.42
CA THR A 103 -5.97 12.72 2.32
C THR A 103 -4.86 11.85 2.88
N LEU A 104 -4.79 10.61 2.39
CA LEU A 104 -3.75 9.67 2.77
C LEU A 104 -2.72 9.61 1.65
N ILE A 105 -1.47 9.72 2.02
CA ILE A 105 -0.35 9.56 1.10
C ILE A 105 0.49 8.39 1.58
N ASN A 106 0.47 7.30 0.81
CA ASN A 106 1.29 6.14 1.11
C ASN A 106 2.54 6.20 0.24
N ILE A 107 3.67 6.37 0.87
CA ILE A 107 4.93 6.60 0.16
C ILE A 107 5.98 5.57 0.59
N TYR A 108 6.67 5.03 -0.40
CA TYR A 108 7.85 4.20 -0.17
C TYR A 108 9.09 5.03 -0.46
N VAL A 109 9.91 5.23 0.55
CA VAL A 109 11.20 5.91 0.42
C VAL A 109 12.28 4.83 0.45
N PRO A 110 13.00 4.60 -0.66
CA PRO A 110 14.03 3.57 -0.69
C PRO A 110 15.12 3.82 0.34
N ASN A 111 15.74 2.74 0.82
CA ASN A 111 16.91 2.86 1.68
C ASN A 111 18.02 3.59 0.94
N GLY A 112 18.80 4.38 1.68
CA GLY A 112 19.96 5.03 1.11
C GLY A 112 20.96 4.01 0.61
N ASN A 113 21.26 4.09 -0.68
CA ASN A 113 22.33 3.29 -1.28
C ASN A 113 23.59 4.14 -1.40
N PRO A 114 24.75 3.55 -1.67
CA PRO A 114 25.93 4.37 -1.96
C PRO A 114 25.63 5.42 -3.01
N ILE A 115 26.25 6.57 -2.88
CA ILE A 115 26.05 7.69 -3.80
C ILE A 115 26.29 7.22 -5.24
N GLY A 116 25.37 7.58 -6.13
CA GLY A 116 25.44 7.21 -7.54
C GLY A 116 24.75 5.90 -7.91
N THR A 117 24.22 5.16 -6.90
CA THR A 117 23.41 3.98 -7.17
C THR A 117 21.94 4.35 -7.21
N GLU A 118 21.15 3.54 -7.90
CA GLU A 118 19.71 3.73 -8.04
C GLU A 118 18.98 2.52 -7.49
N LYS A 119 17.82 2.76 -6.87
CA LYS A 119 17.05 1.68 -6.30
C LYS A 119 15.58 1.80 -6.65
#